data_18b0085cddc5d99ebf188d9dc7c156c3
#
_entry.id   18b0085cddc5d99ebf188d9dc7c156c3
#
_cell.length_a   1.000
_cell.length_b   1.000
_cell.length_c   1.000
_cell.angle_alpha   90.00
_cell.angle_beta   90.00
_cell.angle_gamma   90.00
#
_symmetry.space_group_name_H-M   'P 1'
#
loop_
_entity.id
_entity.type
_entity.pdbx_description
1 polymer ?
#
loop_
_entity_poly.entity_id
_entity_poly.type
_entity_poly.pdbx_seq_one_letter_code
_entity_poly.pdbx_strand_id
1 'polypeptide(L)'
;MRKDGQNVVKKRKVRQGKKEGICGYCGKITQLSEDHVIPQCLFAGKCPNDTPTIYACERCNNIVKSGNDIYLRDMLFMDMHSAQHPIVQQLWEKFKRAVSRNQSPAAKYALSNGRYVRLHTVSGIFREWAYEMNLPLERVTDILSMMTRGLYQYYVGRKLPQYSQFEVMRIQGDLRQFETTIQVLLQLGAPFVTVGDGEVFQCIYACSAAHPEVSLWFLCFYNSVVFSVVTNRQVSQQAPSSHAKPAESI
;
A
#
# COMPACT_ATOMS: atom_id res chain seq x y z
N MET A 1 -7.30 -58.68 -12.36
CA MET A 1 -7.90 -57.36 -12.57
C MET A 1 -6.80 -56.30 -12.41
N ARG A 2 -6.32 -55.79 -13.52
CA ARG A 2 -5.30 -54.72 -13.53
C ARG A 2 -6.02 -53.38 -13.48
N LYS A 3 -5.66 -52.52 -12.52
CA LYS A 3 -6.19 -51.13 -12.42
C LYS A 3 -5.38 -50.24 -13.36
N ASP A 4 -6.05 -49.71 -14.37
CA ASP A 4 -5.48 -48.74 -15.31
C ASP A 4 -5.15 -47.44 -14.60
N GLY A 5 -3.86 -47.14 -14.50
CA GLY A 5 -3.36 -45.86 -14.01
C GLY A 5 -3.56 -44.79 -15.06
N GLN A 6 -4.54 -43.92 -14.86
CA GLN A 6 -4.70 -42.69 -15.65
C GLN A 6 -3.55 -41.74 -15.34
N ASN A 7 -2.59 -41.62 -16.27
CA ASN A 7 -1.57 -40.57 -16.25
C ASN A 7 -2.21 -39.21 -16.52
N VAL A 8 -2.49 -38.45 -15.46
CA VAL A 8 -2.92 -37.05 -15.56
C VAL A 8 -1.70 -36.23 -15.97
N VAL A 9 -1.59 -35.95 -17.25
CA VAL A 9 -0.59 -35.04 -17.81
C VAL A 9 -0.89 -33.63 -17.27
N LYS A 10 -0.12 -33.16 -16.28
CA LYS A 10 -0.17 -31.78 -15.80
C LYS A 10 0.20 -30.84 -16.95
N LYS A 11 -0.78 -30.16 -17.55
CA LYS A 11 -0.54 -29.09 -18.53
C LYS A 11 0.42 -28.06 -17.90
N ARG A 12 1.66 -28.02 -18.37
CA ARG A 12 2.60 -26.94 -18.08
C ARG A 12 1.95 -25.64 -18.54
N LYS A 13 1.67 -24.71 -17.62
CA LYS A 13 1.32 -23.33 -17.96
C LYS A 13 2.44 -22.79 -18.85
N VAL A 14 2.12 -22.49 -20.10
CA VAL A 14 3.01 -21.76 -21.00
C VAL A 14 3.31 -20.45 -20.29
N ARG A 15 4.57 -20.24 -19.91
CA ARG A 15 5.04 -18.97 -19.36
C ARG A 15 4.81 -17.93 -20.46
N GLN A 16 3.87 -17.00 -20.24
CA GLN A 16 3.69 -15.83 -21.10
C GLN A 16 5.07 -15.17 -21.25
N GLY A 17 5.50 -14.93 -22.49
CA GLY A 17 6.80 -14.38 -22.79
C GLY A 17 7.02 -13.05 -22.06
N LYS A 18 8.19 -12.86 -21.48
CA LYS A 18 8.57 -11.60 -20.82
C LYS A 18 8.49 -10.49 -21.85
N LYS A 19 7.68 -9.48 -21.59
CA LYS A 19 7.49 -8.32 -22.47
C LYS A 19 8.52 -7.24 -22.11
N GLU A 20 9.28 -6.75 -23.09
CA GLU A 20 10.16 -5.61 -22.87
C GLU A 20 9.36 -4.31 -22.82
N GLY A 21 9.71 -3.40 -21.89
CA GLY A 21 9.03 -2.14 -21.75
C GLY A 21 9.49 -1.36 -20.52
N ILE A 22 8.74 -0.31 -20.20
CA ILE A 22 9.04 0.58 -19.09
C ILE A 22 8.35 0.09 -17.82
N CYS A 23 9.13 -0.21 -16.77
CA CYS A 23 8.60 -0.60 -15.47
C CYS A 23 7.63 0.45 -14.89
N GLY A 24 6.46 0.00 -14.43
CA GLY A 24 5.45 0.88 -13.84
C GLY A 24 5.91 1.58 -12.57
N TYR A 25 6.80 0.97 -11.81
CA TYR A 25 7.30 1.53 -10.54
C TYR A 25 8.54 2.39 -10.71
N CYS A 26 9.62 1.87 -11.30
CA CYS A 26 10.93 2.53 -11.34
C CYS A 26 11.26 3.21 -12.69
N GLY A 27 10.39 3.10 -13.69
CA GLY A 27 10.58 3.74 -14.99
C GLY A 27 11.71 3.15 -15.87
N LYS A 28 12.43 2.13 -15.42
CA LYS A 28 13.53 1.51 -16.20
C LYS A 28 12.97 0.68 -17.35
N ILE A 29 13.62 0.74 -18.50
CA ILE A 29 13.35 -0.12 -19.66
C ILE A 29 14.01 -1.47 -19.39
N THR A 30 13.22 -2.54 -19.37
CA THR A 30 13.69 -3.89 -19.10
C THR A 30 12.60 -4.93 -19.40
N GLN A 31 12.92 -6.19 -19.17
CA GLN A 31 11.92 -7.26 -19.22
C GLN A 31 10.93 -7.13 -18.04
N LEU A 32 9.65 -7.23 -18.34
CA LEU A 32 8.56 -6.99 -17.42
C LEU A 32 7.73 -8.26 -17.21
N SER A 33 7.16 -8.36 -16.02
CA SER A 33 6.11 -9.31 -15.66
C SER A 33 4.90 -8.55 -15.12
N GLU A 34 3.74 -9.16 -15.22
CA GLU A 34 2.52 -8.63 -14.60
C GLU A 34 2.64 -8.69 -13.08
N ASP A 35 2.22 -7.63 -12.42
CA ASP A 35 2.23 -7.49 -10.97
C ASP A 35 0.88 -6.93 -10.48
N HIS A 36 0.35 -7.52 -9.41
CA HIS A 36 -0.86 -7.04 -8.75
C HIS A 36 -0.52 -5.86 -7.85
N VAL A 37 -1.10 -4.70 -8.11
CA VAL A 37 -0.85 -3.49 -7.32
C VAL A 37 -1.28 -3.68 -5.87
N ILE A 38 -2.46 -4.28 -5.67
CA ILE A 38 -2.95 -4.68 -4.35
C ILE A 38 -2.36 -6.04 -4.00
N PRO A 39 -1.69 -6.19 -2.83
CA PRO A 39 -1.07 -7.45 -2.43
C PRO A 39 -2.05 -8.62 -2.37
N GLN A 40 -1.77 -9.68 -3.11
CA GLN A 40 -2.60 -10.89 -3.10
C GLN A 40 -2.70 -11.54 -1.72
N CYS A 41 -1.68 -11.37 -0.88
CA CYS A 41 -1.65 -11.93 0.48
C CYS A 41 -2.64 -11.29 1.46
N LEU A 42 -3.33 -10.20 1.05
CA LEU A 42 -4.41 -9.60 1.82
C LEU A 42 -5.74 -10.35 1.67
N PHE A 43 -5.90 -11.17 0.63
CA PHE A 43 -7.14 -11.91 0.36
C PHE A 43 -7.10 -13.33 0.96
N ALA A 44 -8.19 -13.76 1.57
CA ALA A 44 -8.32 -15.10 2.16
C ALA A 44 -8.67 -16.18 1.12
N GLY A 45 -8.15 -16.08 -0.06
CA GLY A 45 -8.45 -17.03 -1.13
C GLY A 45 -7.84 -16.61 -2.46
N LYS A 46 -8.61 -16.79 -3.52
CA LYS A 46 -8.21 -16.30 -4.83
C LYS A 46 -8.37 -14.78 -4.87
N CYS A 47 -7.32 -14.10 -5.32
CA CYS A 47 -7.37 -12.67 -5.59
C CYS A 47 -8.48 -12.36 -6.61
N PRO A 48 -9.30 -11.32 -6.40
CA PRO A 48 -10.34 -10.91 -7.35
C PRO A 48 -9.78 -10.63 -8.74
N ASN A 49 -10.57 -10.94 -9.77
CA ASN A 49 -10.10 -10.79 -11.17
C ASN A 49 -9.97 -9.31 -11.59
N ASP A 50 -10.65 -8.40 -10.91
CA ASP A 50 -10.63 -6.95 -11.12
C ASP A 50 -9.51 -6.25 -10.32
N THR A 51 -8.64 -7.02 -9.65
CA THR A 51 -7.48 -6.46 -8.96
C THR A 51 -6.57 -5.75 -9.95
N PRO A 52 -6.24 -4.45 -9.71
CA PRO A 52 -5.37 -3.69 -10.59
C PRO A 52 -4.01 -4.36 -10.79
N THR A 53 -3.61 -4.50 -12.06
CA THR A 53 -2.31 -5.04 -12.43
C THR A 53 -1.54 -4.05 -13.29
N ILE A 54 -0.21 -4.04 -13.14
CA ILE A 54 0.70 -3.27 -13.98
C ILE A 54 1.90 -4.13 -14.38
N TYR A 55 2.62 -3.70 -15.40
CA TYR A 55 3.87 -4.34 -15.78
C TYR A 55 5.05 -3.78 -14.99
N ALA A 56 5.78 -4.65 -14.30
CA ALA A 56 6.90 -4.30 -13.44
C ALA A 56 8.14 -5.14 -13.73
N CYS A 57 9.34 -4.57 -13.49
CA CYS A 57 10.60 -5.29 -13.59
C CYS A 57 10.75 -6.29 -12.44
N GLU A 58 11.61 -7.29 -12.63
CA GLU A 58 11.86 -8.34 -11.65
C GLU A 58 12.27 -7.78 -10.28
N ARG A 59 13.13 -6.76 -10.26
CA ARG A 59 13.55 -6.11 -9.01
C ARG A 59 12.37 -5.50 -8.25
N CYS A 60 11.52 -4.73 -8.94
CA CYS A 60 10.38 -4.09 -8.30
C CYS A 60 9.32 -5.10 -7.87
N ASN A 61 8.99 -6.06 -8.73
CA ASN A 61 7.95 -7.05 -8.47
C ASN A 61 8.39 -8.08 -7.40
N ASN A 62 9.52 -8.77 -7.64
CA ASN A 62 9.88 -9.94 -6.84
C ASN A 62 10.75 -9.61 -5.61
N ILE A 63 11.61 -8.57 -5.69
CA ILE A 63 12.55 -8.27 -4.60
C ILE A 63 11.97 -7.22 -3.65
N VAL A 64 11.56 -6.06 -4.19
CA VAL A 64 11.09 -4.95 -3.37
C VAL A 64 9.66 -5.19 -2.90
N LYS A 65 8.74 -5.43 -3.85
CA LYS A 65 7.32 -5.52 -3.55
C LYS A 65 6.95 -6.73 -2.73
N SER A 66 7.52 -7.91 -2.99
CA SER A 66 7.18 -9.11 -2.20
C SER A 66 7.42 -8.95 -0.70
N GLY A 67 8.53 -8.29 -0.33
CA GLY A 67 8.82 -7.96 1.07
C GLY A 67 7.89 -6.88 1.63
N ASN A 68 7.51 -5.91 0.80
CA ASN A 68 6.59 -4.84 1.15
C ASN A 68 5.16 -5.38 1.32
N ASP A 69 4.71 -6.28 0.47
CA ASP A 69 3.39 -6.90 0.54
C ASP A 69 3.20 -7.68 1.86
N ILE A 70 4.22 -8.46 2.25
CA ILE A 70 4.21 -9.18 3.53
C ILE A 70 4.19 -8.21 4.70
N TYR A 71 5.00 -7.14 4.63
CA TYR A 71 5.06 -6.15 5.69
C TYR A 71 3.72 -5.42 5.87
N LEU A 72 3.10 -4.98 4.77
CA LEU A 72 1.78 -4.32 4.79
C LEU A 72 0.72 -5.25 5.37
N ARG A 73 0.66 -6.51 4.91
CA ARG A 73 -0.27 -7.50 5.46
C ARG A 73 -0.11 -7.64 6.97
N ASP A 74 1.11 -7.84 7.43
CA ASP A 74 1.38 -8.09 8.84
C ASP A 74 1.06 -6.86 9.70
N MET A 75 1.37 -5.66 9.20
CA MET A 75 1.00 -4.40 9.83
C MET A 75 -0.52 -4.27 9.97
N LEU A 76 -1.26 -4.53 8.89
CA LEU A 76 -2.72 -4.48 8.92
C LEU A 76 -3.31 -5.53 9.87
N PHE A 77 -2.74 -6.73 9.95
CA PHE A 77 -3.23 -7.78 10.83
C PHE A 77 -3.00 -7.48 12.33
N MET A 78 -1.95 -6.74 12.64
CA MET A 78 -1.67 -6.30 14.02
C MET A 78 -2.49 -5.06 14.42
N ASP A 79 -3.16 -4.41 13.47
CA ASP A 79 -4.00 -3.25 13.75
C ASP A 79 -5.30 -3.67 14.45
N MET A 80 -5.63 -3.01 15.55
CA MET A 80 -6.78 -3.36 16.38
C MET A 80 -8.13 -3.24 15.65
N HIS A 81 -8.23 -2.36 14.66
CA HIS A 81 -9.47 -2.16 13.91
C HIS A 81 -9.67 -3.22 12.84
N SER A 82 -8.61 -3.58 12.10
CA SER A 82 -8.69 -4.62 11.08
C SER A 82 -8.61 -6.04 11.64
N ALA A 83 -8.04 -6.24 12.82
CA ALA A 83 -7.91 -7.55 13.46
C ALA A 83 -9.27 -8.27 13.66
N GLN A 84 -10.37 -7.52 13.77
CA GLN A 84 -11.73 -8.05 13.92
C GLN A 84 -12.39 -8.39 12.58
N HIS A 85 -11.79 -8.01 11.45
CA HIS A 85 -12.36 -8.24 10.13
C HIS A 85 -12.39 -9.75 9.78
N PRO A 86 -13.51 -10.30 9.24
CA PRO A 86 -13.64 -11.73 8.99
C PRO A 86 -12.52 -12.32 8.13
N ILE A 87 -12.07 -11.60 7.10
CA ILE A 87 -10.97 -12.04 6.22
C ILE A 87 -9.65 -12.10 6.99
N VAL A 88 -9.37 -11.12 7.86
CA VAL A 88 -8.18 -11.14 8.71
C VAL A 88 -8.23 -12.33 9.67
N GLN A 89 -9.39 -12.60 10.26
CA GLN A 89 -9.59 -13.76 11.13
C GLN A 89 -9.34 -15.10 10.40
N GLN A 90 -9.78 -15.24 9.16
CA GLN A 90 -9.48 -16.42 8.35
C GLN A 90 -7.99 -16.61 8.09
N LEU A 91 -7.24 -15.52 7.96
CA LEU A 91 -5.79 -15.55 7.71
C LEU A 91 -4.94 -15.58 8.99
N TRP A 92 -5.58 -15.43 10.17
CA TRP A 92 -4.92 -15.24 11.46
C TRP A 92 -4.00 -16.40 11.84
N GLU A 93 -4.42 -17.64 11.63
CA GLU A 93 -3.60 -18.81 11.92
C GLU A 93 -2.34 -18.89 11.04
N LYS A 94 -2.45 -18.45 9.80
CA LYS A 94 -1.30 -18.35 8.88
C LYS A 94 -0.34 -17.27 9.34
N PHE A 95 -0.85 -16.13 9.80
CA PHE A 95 -0.07 -15.04 10.36
C PHE A 95 0.65 -15.47 11.64
N LYS A 96 -0.04 -16.08 12.62
CA LYS A 96 0.58 -16.59 13.86
C LYS A 96 1.74 -17.55 13.58
N ARG A 97 1.57 -18.44 12.60
CA ARG A 97 2.66 -19.36 12.19
C ARG A 97 3.85 -18.61 11.58
N ALA A 98 3.61 -17.54 10.81
CA ALA A 98 4.69 -16.72 10.28
C ALA A 98 5.46 -15.99 11.40
N VAL A 99 4.75 -15.46 12.38
CA VAL A 99 5.35 -14.81 13.56
C VAL A 99 6.19 -15.81 14.36
N SER A 100 5.65 -16.99 14.68
CA SER A 100 6.38 -18.02 15.45
C SER A 100 7.64 -18.54 14.74
N ARG A 101 7.67 -18.50 13.42
CA ARG A 101 8.83 -18.88 12.61
C ARG A 101 9.78 -17.72 12.31
N ASN A 102 9.57 -16.55 12.93
CA ASN A 102 10.34 -15.32 12.68
C ASN A 102 10.32 -14.87 11.20
N GLN A 103 9.21 -15.15 10.51
CA GLN A 103 8.99 -14.81 9.09
C GLN A 103 8.11 -13.57 8.88
N SER A 104 7.81 -12.83 9.96
CA SER A 104 7.05 -11.58 9.93
C SER A 104 7.95 -10.41 10.34
N PRO A 105 8.53 -9.66 9.38
CA PRO A 105 9.39 -8.52 9.69
C PRO A 105 8.67 -7.41 10.46
N ALA A 106 7.38 -7.16 10.15
CA ALA A 106 6.60 -6.14 10.85
C ALA A 106 6.33 -6.55 12.31
N ALA A 107 5.94 -7.81 12.56
CA ALA A 107 5.71 -8.30 13.92
C ALA A 107 7.02 -8.33 14.73
N LYS A 108 8.12 -8.75 14.12
CA LYS A 108 9.43 -8.73 14.77
C LYS A 108 9.80 -7.32 15.22
N TYR A 109 9.67 -6.34 14.32
CA TYR A 109 9.95 -4.95 14.62
C TYR A 109 9.02 -4.41 15.74
N ALA A 110 7.72 -4.66 15.62
CA ALA A 110 6.72 -4.23 16.58
C ALA A 110 7.00 -4.79 17.98
N LEU A 111 7.30 -6.09 18.09
CA LEU A 111 7.62 -6.73 19.35
C LEU A 111 8.92 -6.23 19.99
N SER A 112 9.90 -5.84 19.16
CA SER A 112 11.19 -5.33 19.65
C SER A 112 11.15 -3.85 20.06
N ASN A 113 10.19 -3.07 19.52
CA ASN A 113 10.12 -1.61 19.71
C ASN A 113 8.79 -1.14 20.34
N GLY A 114 7.95 -2.07 20.76
CA GLY A 114 6.70 -1.74 21.43
C GLY A 114 6.87 -1.70 22.94
N ARG A 115 5.83 -1.20 23.61
CA ARG A 115 5.75 -1.12 25.08
C ARG A 115 4.34 -1.35 25.57
N TYR A 116 4.23 -1.83 26.80
CA TYR A 116 2.93 -1.88 27.47
C TYR A 116 2.50 -0.50 27.92
N VAL A 117 1.26 -0.14 27.61
CA VAL A 117 0.62 1.11 28.00
C VAL A 117 -0.69 0.84 28.72
N ARG A 118 -1.06 1.74 29.65
CA ARG A 118 -2.34 1.67 30.34
C ARG A 118 -3.39 2.39 29.50
N LEU A 119 -4.44 1.69 29.14
CA LEU A 119 -5.61 2.31 28.53
C LEU A 119 -6.55 2.84 29.63
N HIS A 120 -7.04 4.05 29.40
CA HIS A 120 -8.01 4.70 30.29
C HIS A 120 -9.24 5.09 29.47
N THR A 121 -10.39 5.16 30.14
CA THR A 121 -11.60 5.79 29.58
C THR A 121 -11.36 7.28 29.41
N VAL A 122 -12.26 7.98 28.69
CA VAL A 122 -12.24 9.45 28.56
C VAL A 122 -12.32 10.14 29.93
N SER A 123 -12.96 9.50 30.92
CA SER A 123 -13.05 9.97 32.32
C SER A 123 -11.82 9.59 33.17
N GLY A 124 -10.76 9.04 32.58
CA GLY A 124 -9.51 8.70 33.27
C GLY A 124 -9.52 7.38 34.05
N ILE A 125 -10.58 6.58 33.97
CA ILE A 125 -10.64 5.27 34.66
C ILE A 125 -9.79 4.26 33.89
N PHE A 126 -8.90 3.54 34.62
CA PHE A 126 -8.13 2.44 34.05
C PHE A 126 -9.05 1.37 33.48
N ARG A 127 -8.81 0.95 32.25
CA ARG A 127 -9.57 -0.09 31.55
C ARG A 127 -8.77 -1.40 31.47
N GLU A 128 -7.61 -1.33 30.84
CA GLU A 128 -6.79 -2.51 30.58
C GLU A 128 -5.35 -2.13 30.18
N TRP A 129 -4.48 -3.13 30.11
CA TRP A 129 -3.17 -2.99 29.50
C TRP A 129 -3.25 -3.27 28.02
N ALA A 130 -2.63 -2.44 27.20
CA ALA A 130 -2.45 -2.68 25.77
C ALA A 130 -0.96 -2.67 25.42
N TYR A 131 -0.64 -3.30 24.31
CA TYR A 131 0.71 -3.24 23.76
C TYR A 131 0.74 -2.23 22.63
N GLU A 132 1.39 -1.09 22.86
CA GLU A 132 1.58 -0.04 21.87
C GLU A 132 2.73 -0.44 20.93
N MET A 133 2.46 -0.48 19.64
CA MET A 133 3.43 -0.84 18.63
C MET A 133 3.75 0.37 17.76
N ASN A 134 5.03 0.77 17.73
CA ASN A 134 5.51 1.80 16.83
C ASN A 134 6.10 1.15 15.59
N LEU A 135 5.48 1.37 14.45
CA LEU A 135 6.02 0.94 13.15
C LEU A 135 6.76 2.11 12.47
N PRO A 136 7.86 1.84 11.76
CA PRO A 136 8.61 2.90 11.09
C PRO A 136 7.76 3.53 9.97
N LEU A 137 7.44 4.81 10.13
CA LEU A 137 6.60 5.56 9.20
C LEU A 137 7.22 5.59 7.79
N GLU A 138 8.53 5.70 7.69
CA GLU A 138 9.25 5.66 6.40
C GLU A 138 8.95 4.38 5.62
N ARG A 139 8.97 3.24 6.28
CA ARG A 139 8.66 1.95 5.64
C ARG A 139 7.22 1.89 5.12
N VAL A 140 6.28 2.41 5.89
CA VAL A 140 4.87 2.49 5.49
C VAL A 140 4.71 3.44 4.31
N THR A 141 5.40 4.59 4.35
CA THR A 141 5.43 5.56 3.26
C THR A 141 5.97 4.95 1.97
N ASP A 142 7.07 4.21 2.01
CA ASP A 142 7.64 3.53 0.84
C ASP A 142 6.65 2.54 0.20
N ILE A 143 6.00 1.73 1.04
CA ILE A 143 5.03 0.72 0.60
C ILE A 143 3.83 1.38 -0.09
N LEU A 144 3.21 2.35 0.59
CA LEU A 144 2.01 3.02 0.08
C LEU A 144 2.32 3.93 -1.12
N SER A 145 3.52 4.53 -1.17
CA SER A 145 4.00 5.27 -2.34
C SER A 145 4.13 4.37 -3.56
N MET A 146 4.72 3.19 -3.40
CA MET A 146 4.84 2.22 -4.49
C MET A 146 3.46 1.75 -4.95
N MET A 147 2.56 1.44 -4.03
CA MET A 147 1.20 1.04 -4.34
C MET A 147 0.42 2.16 -5.06
N THR A 148 0.55 3.42 -4.59
CA THR A 148 -0.08 4.58 -5.23
C THR A 148 0.46 4.82 -6.64
N ARG A 149 1.75 4.62 -6.91
CA ARG A 149 2.29 4.66 -8.28
C ARG A 149 1.60 3.65 -9.20
N GLY A 150 1.37 2.43 -8.69
CA GLY A 150 0.67 1.38 -9.44
C GLY A 150 -0.80 1.74 -9.70
N LEU A 151 -1.52 2.19 -8.68
CA LEU A 151 -2.91 2.62 -8.79
C LEU A 151 -3.06 3.82 -9.74
N TYR A 152 -2.17 4.80 -9.63
CA TYR A 152 -2.15 5.95 -10.52
C TYR A 152 -1.96 5.52 -11.99
N GLN A 153 -1.01 4.62 -12.25
CA GLN A 153 -0.80 4.12 -13.61
C GLN A 153 -2.03 3.37 -14.13
N TYR A 154 -2.66 2.57 -13.29
CA TYR A 154 -3.80 1.75 -13.67
C TYR A 154 -5.07 2.59 -13.94
N TYR A 155 -5.43 3.49 -13.01
CA TYR A 155 -6.68 4.24 -13.09
C TYR A 155 -6.58 5.57 -13.85
N VAL A 156 -5.44 6.26 -13.76
CA VAL A 156 -5.22 7.53 -14.47
C VAL A 156 -4.63 7.32 -15.87
N GLY A 157 -4.08 6.11 -16.12
CA GLY A 157 -3.50 5.75 -17.44
C GLY A 157 -2.15 6.40 -17.72
N ARG A 158 -1.53 7.02 -16.71
CA ARG A 158 -0.23 7.72 -16.83
C ARG A 158 0.71 7.23 -15.75
N LYS A 159 2.01 7.47 -15.93
CA LYS A 159 3.01 7.18 -14.88
C LYS A 159 3.32 8.43 -14.08
N LEU A 160 3.36 8.31 -12.76
CA LEU A 160 3.90 9.37 -11.92
C LEU A 160 5.39 9.55 -12.21
N PRO A 161 5.88 10.80 -12.30
CA PRO A 161 7.31 11.08 -12.42
C PRO A 161 8.11 10.42 -11.29
N GLN A 162 9.34 10.01 -11.58
CA GLN A 162 10.18 9.34 -10.57
C GLN A 162 10.53 10.26 -9.39
N TYR A 163 10.58 11.56 -9.63
CA TYR A 163 10.84 12.60 -8.64
C TYR A 163 9.60 13.00 -7.82
N SER A 164 8.42 12.43 -8.09
CA SER A 164 7.23 12.72 -7.27
C SER A 164 7.47 12.38 -5.82
N GLN A 165 7.16 13.32 -4.94
CA GLN A 165 7.16 13.13 -3.49
C GLN A 165 5.81 12.61 -3.03
N PHE A 166 5.83 11.88 -1.92
CA PHE A 166 4.65 11.30 -1.32
C PHE A 166 4.58 11.70 0.15
N GLU A 167 3.43 12.22 0.53
CA GLU A 167 3.07 12.40 1.92
C GLU A 167 2.02 11.37 2.29
N VAL A 168 2.34 10.54 3.26
CA VAL A 168 1.47 9.46 3.72
C VAL A 168 1.08 9.73 5.16
N MET A 169 -0.22 9.74 5.42
CA MET A 169 -0.75 9.84 6.78
C MET A 169 -1.77 8.73 7.02
N ARG A 170 -1.71 8.12 8.18
CA ARG A 170 -2.80 7.28 8.67
C ARG A 170 -3.91 8.17 9.20
N ILE A 171 -5.13 7.96 8.71
CA ILE A 171 -6.31 8.61 9.25
C ILE A 171 -6.65 7.92 10.57
N GLN A 172 -6.55 8.69 11.67
CA GLN A 172 -6.91 8.26 13.02
C GLN A 172 -8.05 9.13 13.53
N GLY A 173 -8.90 8.58 14.38
CA GLY A 173 -9.96 9.32 15.05
C GLY A 173 -11.37 9.03 14.52
N ASP A 174 -12.27 10.00 14.63
CA ASP A 174 -13.68 9.81 14.28
C ASP A 174 -13.85 9.61 12.77
N LEU A 175 -14.18 8.39 12.38
CA LEU A 175 -14.48 8.04 10.99
C LEU A 175 -15.57 8.92 10.37
N ARG A 176 -16.43 9.56 11.17
CA ARG A 176 -17.48 10.48 10.67
C ARG A 176 -16.88 11.70 9.96
N GLN A 177 -15.77 12.24 10.47
CA GLN A 177 -15.08 13.34 9.77
C GLN A 177 -14.52 12.88 8.43
N PHE A 178 -14.01 11.65 8.39
CA PHE A 178 -13.55 11.03 7.16
C PHE A 178 -14.70 10.77 6.17
N GLU A 179 -15.84 10.27 6.65
CA GLU A 179 -17.06 10.09 5.84
C GLU A 179 -17.49 11.39 5.18
N THR A 180 -17.48 12.50 5.91
CA THR A 180 -17.79 13.82 5.35
C THR A 180 -16.84 14.20 4.21
N THR A 181 -15.53 13.98 4.40
CA THR A 181 -14.54 14.24 3.34
C THR A 181 -14.78 13.36 2.09
N ILE A 182 -15.08 12.09 2.29
CA ILE A 182 -15.44 11.17 1.19
C ILE A 182 -16.69 11.65 0.46
N GLN A 183 -17.74 12.06 1.18
CA GLN A 183 -18.96 12.56 0.55
C GLN A 183 -18.69 13.81 -0.30
N VAL A 184 -17.89 14.75 0.20
CA VAL A 184 -17.50 15.94 -0.58
C VAL A 184 -16.75 15.54 -1.85
N LEU A 185 -15.78 14.61 -1.77
CA LEU A 185 -15.04 14.14 -2.93
C LEU A 185 -15.94 13.45 -3.95
N LEU A 186 -16.90 12.63 -3.50
CA LEU A 186 -17.89 11.98 -4.36
C LEU A 186 -18.78 13.01 -5.07
N GLN A 187 -19.24 14.04 -4.35
CA GLN A 187 -20.02 15.16 -4.93
C GLN A 187 -19.22 15.94 -5.98
N LEU A 188 -17.90 16.03 -5.83
CA LEU A 188 -16.99 16.62 -6.80
C LEU A 188 -16.65 15.67 -7.96
N GLY A 189 -17.26 14.48 -8.01
CA GLY A 189 -17.05 13.50 -9.08
C GLY A 189 -15.76 12.69 -8.95
N ALA A 190 -15.14 12.64 -7.77
CA ALA A 190 -13.97 11.80 -7.55
C ALA A 190 -14.32 10.30 -7.72
N PRO A 191 -13.53 9.53 -8.50
CA PRO A 191 -13.77 8.11 -8.65
C PRO A 191 -13.63 7.35 -7.34
N PHE A 192 -14.62 6.53 -7.04
CA PHE A 192 -14.59 5.56 -5.95
C PHE A 192 -14.40 4.17 -6.55
N VAL A 193 -13.43 3.45 -6.05
CA VAL A 193 -13.01 2.15 -6.57
C VAL A 193 -13.07 1.11 -5.47
N THR A 194 -13.62 -0.05 -5.80
CA THR A 194 -13.58 -1.27 -4.98
C THR A 194 -12.83 -2.36 -5.72
N VAL A 195 -12.19 -3.28 -5.00
CA VAL A 195 -11.59 -4.50 -5.56
C VAL A 195 -12.37 -5.70 -5.04
N GLY A 196 -12.91 -6.49 -5.95
CA GLY A 196 -13.85 -7.56 -5.62
C GLY A 196 -15.14 -7.03 -5.01
N ASP A 197 -15.50 -7.53 -3.83
CA ASP A 197 -16.64 -7.08 -3.03
C ASP A 197 -16.37 -5.81 -2.21
N GLY A 198 -15.14 -5.29 -2.25
CA GLY A 198 -14.72 -4.12 -1.48
C GLY A 198 -14.32 -4.40 -0.04
N GLU A 199 -14.44 -5.62 0.44
CA GLU A 199 -14.14 -6.00 1.84
C GLU A 199 -12.66 -5.83 2.19
N VAL A 200 -11.75 -6.08 1.23
CA VAL A 200 -10.29 -6.02 1.47
C VAL A 200 -9.70 -4.67 1.15
N PHE A 201 -10.13 -4.09 0.02
CA PHE A 201 -9.55 -2.85 -0.47
C PHE A 201 -10.56 -1.99 -1.22
N GLN A 202 -10.54 -0.72 -0.85
CA GLN A 202 -11.26 0.35 -1.54
C GLN A 202 -10.38 1.59 -1.63
N CYS A 203 -10.60 2.43 -2.63
CA CYS A 203 -9.96 3.74 -2.67
C CYS A 203 -10.86 4.78 -3.35
N ILE A 204 -10.63 6.04 -2.97
CA ILE A 204 -11.13 7.22 -3.69
C ILE A 204 -9.93 8.09 -4.02
N TYR A 205 -9.94 8.71 -5.19
CA TYR A 205 -8.84 9.58 -5.58
C TYR A 205 -9.31 10.80 -6.36
N ALA A 206 -8.49 11.85 -6.29
CA ALA A 206 -8.65 13.06 -7.09
C ALA A 206 -7.30 13.50 -7.64
N CYS A 207 -7.27 13.95 -8.88
CA CYS A 207 -6.08 14.50 -9.52
C CYS A 207 -6.32 15.97 -9.86
N SER A 208 -5.29 16.81 -9.73
CA SER A 208 -5.36 18.19 -10.18
C SER A 208 -5.53 18.24 -11.71
N ALA A 209 -6.47 19.03 -12.20
CA ALA A 209 -6.67 19.21 -13.63
C ALA A 209 -5.46 19.90 -14.31
N ALA A 210 -4.83 20.87 -13.62
CA ALA A 210 -3.67 21.59 -14.12
C ALA A 210 -2.36 20.79 -14.01
N HIS A 211 -2.24 19.99 -12.96
CA HIS A 211 -1.04 19.22 -12.61
C HIS A 211 -1.45 17.79 -12.26
N PRO A 212 -1.72 16.91 -13.24
CA PRO A 212 -2.22 15.56 -12.97
C PRO A 212 -1.33 14.73 -12.05
N GLU A 213 -0.02 15.02 -11.99
CA GLU A 213 0.92 14.40 -11.06
C GLU A 213 0.67 14.78 -9.59
N VAL A 214 -0.08 15.85 -9.33
CA VAL A 214 -0.55 16.22 -7.99
C VAL A 214 -1.89 15.53 -7.77
N SER A 215 -1.93 14.60 -6.85
CA SER A 215 -3.12 13.79 -6.58
C SER A 215 -3.28 13.48 -5.10
N LEU A 216 -4.51 13.26 -4.70
CA LEU A 216 -4.90 12.82 -3.35
C LEU A 216 -5.56 11.46 -3.47
N TRP A 217 -5.15 10.54 -2.63
CA TRP A 217 -5.67 9.18 -2.55
C TRP A 217 -6.07 8.87 -1.11
N PHE A 218 -7.22 8.25 -0.92
CA PHE A 218 -7.57 7.59 0.32
C PHE A 218 -7.64 6.10 0.06
N LEU A 219 -6.78 5.34 0.74
CA LEU A 219 -6.64 3.91 0.60
C LEU A 219 -7.23 3.27 1.85
N CYS A 220 -8.31 2.53 1.70
CA CYS A 220 -9.03 1.86 2.78
C CYS A 220 -8.79 0.35 2.71
N PHE A 221 -8.35 -0.23 3.82
CA PHE A 221 -8.14 -1.65 3.99
C PHE A 221 -9.10 -2.20 5.04
N TYR A 222 -9.74 -3.33 4.73
CA TYR A 222 -10.63 -4.06 5.62
C TYR A 222 -11.72 -3.17 6.25
N ASN A 223 -12.22 -2.21 5.49
CA ASN A 223 -13.24 -1.24 5.90
C ASN A 223 -12.91 -0.46 7.20
N SER A 224 -11.66 -0.44 7.64
CA SER A 224 -11.28 0.08 8.97
C SER A 224 -9.95 0.83 9.02
N VAL A 225 -8.97 0.50 8.20
CA VAL A 225 -7.67 1.15 8.19
C VAL A 225 -7.54 2.02 6.96
N VAL A 226 -7.46 3.32 7.17
CA VAL A 226 -7.41 4.31 6.09
C VAL A 226 -6.10 5.07 6.11
N PHE A 227 -5.50 5.21 4.93
CA PHE A 227 -4.36 6.08 4.71
C PHE A 227 -4.73 7.15 3.68
N SER A 228 -4.33 8.39 3.92
CA SER A 228 -4.23 9.39 2.87
C SER A 228 -2.84 9.41 2.27
N VAL A 229 -2.77 9.52 0.95
CA VAL A 229 -1.52 9.65 0.20
C VAL A 229 -1.66 10.84 -0.72
N VAL A 230 -0.82 11.84 -0.51
CA VAL A 230 -0.72 13.02 -1.38
C VAL A 230 0.52 12.88 -2.24
N THR A 231 0.37 13.09 -3.55
CA THR A 231 1.51 13.16 -4.46
C THR A 231 1.76 14.61 -4.83
N ASN A 232 3.01 15.06 -4.69
CA ASN A 232 3.41 16.40 -5.00
C ASN A 232 4.49 16.42 -6.08
N ARG A 233 4.49 17.49 -6.87
CA ARG A 233 5.62 17.80 -7.74
C ARG A 233 6.77 18.33 -6.87
N GLN A 234 7.95 17.73 -6.99
CA GLN A 234 9.14 18.34 -6.39
C GLN A 234 9.39 19.68 -7.09
N VAL A 235 9.08 20.78 -6.42
CA VAL A 235 9.58 22.09 -6.83
C VAL A 235 11.07 22.05 -6.52
N SER A 236 11.91 21.93 -7.56
CA SER A 236 13.33 22.13 -7.41
C SER A 236 13.51 23.51 -6.75
N GLN A 237 13.91 23.52 -5.47
CA GLN A 237 14.43 24.72 -4.85
C GLN A 237 15.68 25.07 -5.65
N GLN A 238 15.54 25.97 -6.64
CA GLN A 238 16.69 26.66 -7.18
C GLN A 238 17.32 27.38 -6.00
N ALA A 239 18.49 26.91 -5.57
CA ALA A 239 19.29 27.60 -4.58
C ALA A 239 19.36 29.07 -5.01
N PRO A 240 19.11 30.04 -4.11
CA PRO A 240 19.25 31.43 -4.45
C PRO A 240 20.68 31.61 -4.94
N SER A 241 20.82 32.13 -6.16
CA SER A 241 22.13 32.45 -6.77
C SER A 241 22.86 33.46 -5.90
N SER A 242 23.73 32.97 -5.02
CA SER A 242 24.65 33.76 -4.24
C SER A 242 25.81 34.21 -5.11
N HIS A 243 25.59 35.18 -6.00
CA HIS A 243 26.63 35.96 -6.65
C HIS A 243 26.19 37.43 -6.76
N ALA A 244 26.06 38.08 -5.61
CA ALA A 244 26.29 39.51 -5.54
C ALA A 244 27.69 39.68 -4.92
N LYS A 245 28.72 39.89 -5.77
CA LYS A 245 29.99 40.40 -5.33
C LYS A 245 29.76 41.80 -4.77
N PRO A 246 30.31 42.16 -3.60
CA PRO A 246 30.31 43.54 -3.15
C PRO A 246 31.20 44.34 -4.08
N ALA A 247 30.68 45.47 -4.56
CA ALA A 247 31.47 46.46 -5.29
C ALA A 247 32.53 47.05 -4.33
N GLU A 248 33.78 46.88 -4.68
CA GLU A 248 34.89 47.61 -4.05
C GLU A 248 34.71 49.08 -4.43
N SER A 249 34.50 49.94 -3.44
CA SER A 249 34.59 51.39 -3.54
C SER A 249 36.04 51.82 -3.38
N ILE A 250 36.54 52.50 -4.40
CA ILE A 250 37.78 53.32 -4.39
C ILE A 250 37.51 54.62 -3.64
#